data_de6bc977c0129865a9d0afdec9a445fd
#
_entry.id   de6bc977c0129865a9d0afdec9a445fd
#
_cell.length_a   1.000
_cell.length_b   1.000
_cell.length_c   1.000
_cell.angle_alpha   90.00
_cell.angle_beta   90.00
_cell.angle_gamma   90.00
#
_symmetry.space_group_name_H-M   'P 1'
#
loop_
_entity.id
_entity.type
_entity.pdbx_description
1 polymer ?
#
loop_
_entity_poly.entity_id
_entity_poly.type
_entity_poly.pdbx_seq_one_letter_code
_entity_poly.pdbx_strand_id
1 'polypeptide(L)'
;MSGKKIAIVTGASSGMGREMVYLLADHFAALEEIWVVARRKERLEELVGKVPVRLRILPLDLTSEEDLGALSVLLKREQPNVKILVNGAGYGKTGAVGTIRRDLSV
;
A
#
# COMPACT_ATOMS: atom_id res chain seq x y z
N MET A 1 1.18 -10.36 19.93
CA MET A 1 2.30 -10.25 19.07
C MET A 1 2.06 -9.28 17.98
N SER A 2 2.96 -8.39 17.79
CA SER A 2 2.77 -7.46 16.73
C SER A 2 2.93 -8.19 15.40
N GLY A 3 2.21 -7.76 14.44
CA GLY A 3 2.29 -8.35 13.14
C GLY A 3 3.50 -7.89 12.37
N LYS A 4 3.55 -8.25 11.12
CA LYS A 4 4.63 -7.86 10.23
C LYS A 4 4.69 -6.34 10.11
N LYS A 5 5.90 -5.85 9.95
CA LYS A 5 6.09 -4.43 9.70
C LYS A 5 5.82 -4.18 8.23
N ILE A 6 4.82 -3.41 7.95
CA ILE A 6 4.41 -3.19 6.57
C ILE A 6 4.26 -1.72 6.22
N ALA A 7 4.25 -1.47 4.93
CA ALA A 7 3.79 -0.20 4.40
C ALA A 7 2.57 -0.50 3.55
N ILE A 8 1.65 0.45 3.47
CA ILE A 8 0.50 0.33 2.59
C ILE A 8 0.58 1.47 1.59
N VAL A 9 0.50 1.14 0.31
CA VAL A 9 0.51 2.13 -0.74
C VAL A 9 -0.75 1.99 -1.55
N THR A 10 -1.62 3.01 -1.53
CA THR A 10 -2.81 3.00 -2.35
C THR A 10 -2.49 3.72 -3.65
N GLY A 11 -3.22 3.38 -4.71
CA GLY A 11 -2.94 3.93 -6.03
C GLY A 11 -1.59 3.46 -6.55
N ALA A 12 -1.21 2.24 -6.19
CA ALA A 12 0.14 1.75 -6.48
C ALA A 12 0.37 1.33 -7.93
N SER A 13 -0.67 1.31 -8.74
CA SER A 13 -0.56 0.77 -10.09
C SER A 13 0.11 1.72 -11.08
N SER A 14 0.21 2.98 -10.76
CA SER A 14 0.79 3.94 -11.69
C SER A 14 1.18 5.23 -10.98
N GLY A 15 1.92 6.06 -11.69
CA GLY A 15 2.26 7.40 -11.22
C GLY A 15 2.99 7.40 -9.90
N MET A 16 2.61 8.35 -9.07
CA MET A 16 3.29 8.54 -7.79
C MET A 16 3.20 7.33 -6.87
N GLY A 17 2.06 6.66 -6.85
CA GLY A 17 1.92 5.49 -6.00
C GLY A 17 2.93 4.41 -6.36
N ARG A 18 3.09 4.18 -7.65
CA ARG A 18 4.04 3.19 -8.13
C ARG A 18 5.47 3.57 -7.75
N GLU A 19 5.81 4.86 -7.94
CA GLU A 19 7.14 5.34 -7.57
C GLU A 19 7.41 5.17 -6.08
N MET A 20 6.39 5.39 -5.27
CA MET A 20 6.55 5.24 -3.83
C MET A 20 6.85 3.80 -3.43
N VAL A 21 6.31 2.83 -4.17
CA VAL A 21 6.63 1.44 -3.87
C VAL A 21 8.12 1.20 -4.04
N TYR A 22 8.69 1.73 -5.13
CA TYR A 22 10.12 1.57 -5.37
C TYR A 22 10.94 2.26 -4.29
N LEU A 23 10.55 3.48 -3.93
CA LEU A 23 11.27 4.24 -2.92
C LEU A 23 11.24 3.54 -1.56
N LEU A 24 10.07 3.04 -1.18
CA LEU A 24 9.95 2.36 0.09
C LEU A 24 10.77 1.08 0.13
N ALA A 25 10.75 0.33 -0.95
CA ALA A 25 11.51 -0.90 -1.00
C ALA A 25 13.02 -0.63 -0.93
N ASP A 26 13.43 0.50 -1.48
CA ASP A 26 14.84 0.84 -1.54
C ASP A 26 15.38 1.46 -0.24
N HIS A 27 14.56 2.22 0.44
CA HIS A 27 15.02 2.99 1.60
C HIS A 27 14.61 2.46 2.96
N PHE A 28 13.68 1.52 3.00
CA PHE A 28 13.19 1.03 4.29
C PHE A 28 13.35 -0.47 4.41
N ALA A 29 14.56 -0.88 4.67
CA ALA A 29 14.89 -2.31 4.74
C ALA A 29 14.17 -3.05 5.85
N ALA A 30 13.68 -2.33 6.84
CA ALA A 30 12.98 -2.96 7.95
C ALA A 30 11.57 -3.43 7.60
N LEU A 31 11.04 -2.97 6.46
CA LEU A 31 9.71 -3.40 6.05
C LEU A 31 9.75 -4.85 5.60
N GLU A 32 8.84 -5.64 6.13
CA GLU A 32 8.75 -7.04 5.79
C GLU A 32 7.86 -7.26 4.58
N GLU A 33 6.92 -6.35 4.35
CA GLU A 33 5.97 -6.50 3.27
C GLU A 33 5.43 -5.13 2.91
N ILE A 34 5.08 -4.93 1.65
CA ILE A 34 4.38 -3.73 1.22
C ILE A 34 3.05 -4.18 0.63
N TRP A 35 1.96 -3.63 1.16
CA TRP A 35 0.63 -3.90 0.66
C TRP A 35 0.34 -2.87 -0.42
N VAL A 36 0.16 -3.35 -1.64
CA VAL A 36 -0.07 -2.46 -2.78
C VAL A 36 -1.53 -2.57 -3.18
N VAL A 37 -2.21 -1.44 -3.18
CA VAL A 37 -3.65 -1.37 -3.39
C VAL A 37 -3.95 -0.56 -4.64
N ALA A 38 -4.71 -1.13 -5.54
CA ALA A 38 -5.19 -0.45 -6.73
C ALA A 38 -6.26 -1.32 -7.37
N ARG A 39 -6.99 -0.75 -8.31
CA ARG A 39 -8.07 -1.49 -8.93
C ARG A 39 -7.62 -2.56 -9.91
N ARG A 40 -6.51 -2.33 -10.59
CA ARG A 40 -6.06 -3.25 -11.63
C ARG A 40 -5.02 -4.23 -11.12
N LYS A 41 -5.45 -5.44 -10.92
CA LYS A 41 -4.58 -6.48 -10.40
C LYS A 41 -3.35 -6.69 -11.27
N GLU A 42 -3.53 -6.73 -12.57
CA GLU A 42 -2.42 -6.99 -13.47
C GLU A 42 -1.33 -5.94 -13.38
N ARG A 43 -1.70 -4.70 -13.10
CA ARG A 43 -0.72 -3.65 -12.94
C ARG A 43 0.07 -3.80 -11.66
N LEU A 44 -0.59 -4.25 -10.61
CA LEU A 44 0.09 -4.51 -9.35
C LEU A 44 1.03 -5.69 -9.48
N GLU A 45 0.62 -6.68 -10.23
CA GLU A 45 1.45 -7.86 -10.43
C GLU A 45 2.74 -7.56 -11.18
N GLU A 46 2.74 -6.50 -11.97
CA GLU A 46 3.94 -6.07 -12.67
C GLU A 46 5.04 -5.63 -11.71
N LEU A 47 4.67 -5.27 -10.51
CA LEU A 47 5.66 -4.84 -9.52
C LEU A 47 6.37 -6.00 -8.86
N VAL A 48 5.75 -7.18 -8.92
CA VAL A 48 6.33 -8.35 -8.28
C VAL A 48 7.61 -8.72 -9.03
N GLY A 49 8.67 -8.90 -8.28
CA GLY A 49 9.95 -9.22 -8.87
C GLY A 49 10.79 -8.01 -9.21
N LYS A 50 10.20 -6.82 -9.15
CA LYS A 50 10.95 -5.60 -9.44
C LYS A 50 11.50 -4.94 -8.19
N VAL A 51 11.04 -5.40 -7.03
CA VAL A 51 11.54 -4.90 -5.76
C VAL A 51 11.87 -6.09 -4.88
N PRO A 52 12.83 -5.94 -3.97
CA PRO A 52 13.26 -7.08 -3.14
C PRO A 52 12.32 -7.40 -2.00
N VAL A 53 11.42 -6.49 -1.67
CA VAL A 53 10.49 -6.72 -0.57
C VAL A 53 9.29 -7.50 -1.07
N ARG A 54 8.69 -8.28 -0.18
CA ARG A 54 7.48 -9.02 -0.52
C ARG A 54 6.31 -8.06 -0.71
N LEU A 55 5.56 -8.26 -1.77
CA LEU A 55 4.39 -7.45 -2.05
C LEU A 55 3.11 -8.25 -1.81
N ARG A 56 2.15 -7.61 -1.17
CA ARG A 56 0.81 -8.17 -1.02
C ARG A 56 -0.07 -7.43 -2.00
N ILE A 57 -0.59 -8.16 -2.96
CA ILE A 57 -1.41 -7.55 -4.02
C ILE A 57 -2.87 -7.47 -3.57
N LEU A 58 -3.38 -6.26 -3.49
CA LEU A 58 -4.76 -6.03 -3.06
C LEU A 58 -5.50 -5.26 -4.15
N PRO A 59 -6.19 -5.99 -5.04
CA PRO A 59 -6.91 -5.34 -6.14
C PRO A 59 -8.26 -4.83 -5.64
N LEU A 60 -8.22 -3.68 -4.97
CA LEU A 60 -9.40 -3.09 -4.36
C LEU A 60 -9.63 -1.70 -4.89
N ASP A 61 -10.91 -1.35 -5.01
CA ASP A 61 -11.33 -0.01 -5.38
C ASP A 61 -11.75 0.70 -4.10
N LEU A 62 -10.91 1.58 -3.62
CA LEU A 62 -11.16 2.23 -2.34
C LEU A 62 -12.26 3.29 -2.37
N THR A 63 -12.86 3.52 -3.54
CA THR A 63 -14.06 4.35 -3.61
C THR A 63 -15.29 3.49 -3.33
N SER A 64 -15.14 2.19 -3.28
CA SER A 64 -16.23 1.27 -2.98
C SER A 64 -16.24 0.95 -1.50
N GLU A 65 -17.40 1.11 -0.87
CA GLU A 65 -17.53 0.80 0.55
C GLU A 65 -17.28 -0.66 0.84
N GLU A 66 -17.65 -1.50 -0.10
CA GLU A 66 -17.45 -2.92 0.02
C GLU A 66 -15.97 -3.25 0.08
N ASP A 67 -15.20 -2.63 -0.82
CA ASP A 67 -13.77 -2.88 -0.87
C ASP A 67 -13.05 -2.27 0.33
N LEU A 68 -13.50 -1.11 0.79
CA LEU A 68 -12.96 -0.54 2.01
C LEU A 68 -13.21 -1.46 3.19
N GLY A 69 -14.41 -2.05 3.23
CA GLY A 69 -14.73 -3.02 4.27
C GLY A 69 -13.82 -4.23 4.22
N ALA A 70 -13.52 -4.70 3.01
CA ALA A 70 -12.65 -5.85 2.85
C ALA A 70 -11.25 -5.55 3.37
N LEU A 71 -10.74 -4.36 3.09
CA LEU A 71 -9.43 -3.96 3.61
C LEU A 71 -9.45 -3.88 5.12
N SER A 72 -10.52 -3.32 5.67
CA SER A 72 -10.67 -3.19 7.11
C SER A 72 -10.67 -4.55 7.80
N VAL A 73 -11.40 -5.50 7.23
CA VAL A 73 -11.45 -6.85 7.78
C VAL A 73 -10.07 -7.50 7.75
N LEU A 74 -9.36 -7.30 6.65
CA LEU A 74 -8.02 -7.85 6.51
C LEU A 74 -7.07 -7.28 7.55
N LEU A 75 -7.15 -5.97 7.77
CA LEU A 75 -6.31 -5.32 8.77
C LEU A 75 -6.62 -5.84 10.18
N LYS A 76 -7.88 -6.03 10.47
CA LYS A 76 -8.28 -6.55 11.78
C LYS A 76 -7.84 -7.98 11.98
N ARG A 77 -7.91 -8.77 10.94
CA ARG A 77 -7.57 -10.17 11.04
C ARG A 77 -6.07 -10.39 11.19
N GLU A 78 -5.28 -9.67 10.43
CA GLU A 78 -3.84 -9.88 10.43
C GLU A 78 -3.08 -8.98 11.40
N GLN A 79 -3.69 -7.89 11.78
CA GLN A 79 -3.11 -6.94 12.73
C GLN A 79 -1.65 -6.60 12.40
N PRO A 80 -1.40 -6.14 11.17
CA PRO A 80 -0.03 -5.80 10.82
C PRO A 80 0.40 -4.53 11.54
N ASN A 81 1.69 -4.36 11.67
CA ASN A 81 2.25 -3.15 12.22
C ASN A 81 2.50 -2.20 11.04
N VAL A 82 1.56 -1.29 10.82
CA VAL A 82 1.65 -0.38 9.69
C VAL A 82 2.58 0.76 10.02
N LYS A 83 3.74 0.75 9.43
CA LYS A 83 4.75 1.77 9.69
C LYS A 83 4.58 2.99 8.79
N ILE A 84 4.12 2.78 7.57
CA ILE A 84 3.99 3.85 6.61
C ILE A 84 2.72 3.64 5.82
N LEU A 85 1.96 4.70 5.63
CA LEU A 85 0.81 4.68 4.75
C LEU A 85 1.00 5.76 3.70
N VAL A 86 1.02 5.38 2.44
CA VAL A 86 1.07 6.32 1.34
C VAL A 86 -0.25 6.28 0.63
N ASN A 87 -0.95 7.39 0.63
CA ASN A 87 -2.22 7.47 -0.06
C ASN A 87 -2.00 8.15 -1.39
N GLY A 88 -1.73 7.37 -2.42
CA GLY A 88 -1.46 7.89 -3.73
C GLY A 88 -2.64 7.84 -4.68
N ALA A 89 -3.81 7.48 -4.18
CA ALA A 89 -4.96 7.30 -5.04
C ALA A 89 -5.80 8.56 -5.15
N GLY A 90 -6.13 8.89 -6.39
CA GLY A 90 -7.28 9.69 -6.60
C GLY A 90 -7.31 11.14 -6.26
N TYR A 91 -6.22 11.77 -6.14
CA TYR A 91 -6.26 13.17 -5.82
C TYR A 91 -5.77 14.05 -6.90
N GLY A 92 -5.91 13.62 -8.09
CA GLY A 92 -5.33 14.27 -9.20
C GLY A 92 -5.70 15.70 -9.41
N LYS A 93 -6.90 16.09 -9.01
CA LYS A 93 -7.30 17.39 -9.24
C LYS A 93 -6.48 18.42 -8.61
N THR A 94 -6.13 18.26 -7.39
CA THR A 94 -5.43 19.28 -6.68
C THR A 94 -3.95 19.12 -6.80
N GLY A 95 -3.52 18.08 -7.44
CA GLY A 95 -2.12 17.78 -7.49
C GLY A 95 -1.57 17.41 -6.15
N ALA A 96 -2.42 17.05 -5.24
CA ALA A 96 -1.97 16.70 -3.92
C ALA A 96 -1.14 15.45 -4.01
N VAL A 97 -0.01 15.48 -3.38
CA VAL A 97 0.82 14.32 -3.31
C VAL A 97 0.25 13.43 -2.23
N GLY A 98 0.57 12.19 -2.29
CA GLY A 98 0.14 11.27 -1.28
C GLY A 98 0.65 11.69 0.08
N THR A 99 -0.13 11.40 1.08
CA THR A 99 0.26 11.69 2.44
C THR A 99 1.03 10.49 2.97
N ILE A 100 2.18 10.76 3.55
CA ILE A 100 2.96 9.71 4.17
C ILE A 100 2.78 9.81 5.66
N ARG A 101 2.33 8.72 6.27
CA ARG A 101 2.14 8.67 7.70
C ARG A 101 2.91 7.52 8.29
N ARG A 102 3.53 7.77 9.41
CA ARG A 102 4.29 6.75 10.10
C ARG A 102 3.56 6.29 11.34
N ASP A 103 3.86 5.08 11.72
CA ASP A 103 3.33 4.53 12.97
C ASP A 103 1.84 4.64 13.10
N LEU A 104 1.17 4.14 12.12
CA LEU A 104 -0.26 4.07 12.17
C LEU A 104 -0.76 2.88 12.95
N SER A 105 0.11 2.23 13.64
CA SER A 105 -0.33 1.16 14.51
C SER A 105 -1.11 1.78 15.64
N VAL A 106 -2.19 1.28 15.89
CA VAL A 106 -3.05 1.82 16.91
C VAL A 106 -3.29 0.80 17.95
#